data_d55f27e1b0faa884db0fc8c7402e6223
#
_entry.id   d55f27e1b0faa884db0fc8c7402e6223
#
_cell.length_a   1.000
_cell.length_b   1.000
_cell.length_c   1.000
_cell.angle_alpha   90.00
_cell.angle_beta   90.00
_cell.angle_gamma   90.00
#
_symmetry.space_group_name_H-M   'P 1'
#
loop_
_entity.id
_entity.type
_entity.pdbx_description
1 polymer ?
#
loop_
_entity_poly.entity_id
_entity_poly.type
_entity_poly.pdbx_seq_one_letter_code
_entity_poly.pdbx_strand_id
1 'polypeptide(L)'
;MRKKNNFSTVILIVILVAGLSLLLYPTVSNWWNSKVSSYAVTKYQQQLASIDEEQYNEMWQAAADYNQSLAKRVNRFKLTSEQQMKYGSLLNIGGDGMMGYIEVPSQKIMLPVYHGTDEVTLQTAIGHLDWTSLPTGGVSTHCVLSGHRGLPSARLFTDLDKVQLGDVIVLHILDEVLTYEVDQILIVFPEEAEELMIQDGKDLLTLVTCTPYGVNTHRLLVRGHRTENLKQTIKIRVTADAVIIEKLIIAPFLLVPMLLMFLVFIAIPRKKKRRFDK
;
A
#
# COMPACT_ATOMS: atom_id res chain seq x y z
N MET A 1 5.89 -17.46 58.10
CA MET A 1 5.97 -16.35 57.10
C MET A 1 5.72 -16.97 55.72
N ARG A 2 4.58 -16.67 55.09
CA ARG A 2 4.18 -17.17 53.76
C ARG A 2 5.11 -16.56 52.69
N LYS A 3 5.96 -17.36 52.02
CA LYS A 3 6.72 -16.92 50.84
C LYS A 3 5.70 -16.42 49.79
N LYS A 4 5.61 -15.11 49.54
CA LYS A 4 4.81 -14.60 48.44
C LYS A 4 5.35 -15.21 47.15
N ASN A 5 4.52 -16.00 46.50
CA ASN A 5 4.87 -16.70 45.27
C ASN A 5 4.89 -15.66 44.13
N ASN A 6 6.06 -15.08 43.81
CA ASN A 6 6.23 -14.08 42.75
C ASN A 6 5.95 -14.67 41.35
N PHE A 7 5.78 -16.00 41.26
CA PHE A 7 5.49 -16.74 40.03
C PHE A 7 4.18 -16.29 39.38
N SER A 8 3.09 -16.16 40.18
CA SER A 8 1.80 -15.67 39.68
C SER A 8 1.90 -14.23 39.12
N THR A 9 2.68 -13.37 39.80
CA THR A 9 2.89 -12.00 39.33
C THR A 9 3.64 -11.96 38.01
N VAL A 10 4.66 -12.81 37.84
CA VAL A 10 5.41 -12.91 36.57
C VAL A 10 4.49 -13.38 35.43
N ILE A 11 3.67 -14.41 35.68
CA ILE A 11 2.70 -14.90 34.68
C ILE A 11 1.73 -13.77 34.27
N LEU A 12 1.18 -13.04 35.23
CA LEU A 12 0.26 -11.92 34.93
C LEU A 12 0.93 -10.82 34.09
N ILE A 13 2.20 -10.50 34.37
CA ILE A 13 2.97 -9.53 33.58
C ILE A 13 3.19 -10.06 32.16
N VAL A 14 3.55 -11.32 31.98
CA VAL A 14 3.72 -11.93 30.65
C VAL A 14 2.44 -11.90 29.85
N ILE A 15 1.31 -12.28 30.47
CA ILE A 15 -0.01 -12.23 29.81
C ILE A 15 -0.37 -10.79 29.42
N LEU A 16 -0.16 -9.82 30.32
CA LEU A 16 -0.41 -8.41 30.04
C LEU A 16 0.41 -7.91 28.86
N VAL A 17 1.72 -8.22 28.83
CA VAL A 17 2.62 -7.82 27.74
C VAL A 17 2.22 -8.46 26.42
N ALA A 18 1.91 -9.75 26.42
CA ALA A 18 1.45 -10.46 25.23
C ALA A 18 0.15 -9.84 24.69
N GLY A 19 -0.83 -9.59 25.56
CA GLY A 19 -2.09 -8.94 25.20
C GLY A 19 -1.90 -7.53 24.63
N LEU A 20 -1.05 -6.72 25.27
CA LEU A 20 -0.73 -5.38 24.79
C LEU A 20 0.01 -5.40 23.45
N SER A 21 0.94 -6.34 23.25
CA SER A 21 1.65 -6.52 21.98
C SER A 21 0.70 -6.88 20.84
N LEU A 22 -0.25 -7.79 21.07
CA LEU A 22 -1.27 -8.16 20.09
C LEU A 22 -2.19 -6.97 19.74
N LEU A 23 -2.56 -6.17 20.74
CA LEU A 23 -3.41 -4.99 20.55
C LEU A 23 -2.69 -3.88 19.76
N LEU A 24 -1.41 -3.68 20.00
CA LEU A 24 -0.61 -2.64 19.34
C LEU A 24 -0.09 -3.09 17.95
N TYR A 25 -0.06 -4.39 17.67
CA TYR A 25 0.50 -4.93 16.43
C TYR A 25 -0.02 -4.26 15.16
N PRO A 26 -1.35 -4.09 14.94
CA PRO A 26 -1.83 -3.46 13.71
C PRO A 26 -1.37 -2.01 13.54
N THR A 27 -1.32 -1.25 14.63
CA THR A 27 -0.89 0.16 14.60
C THR A 27 0.59 0.28 14.25
N VAL A 28 1.43 -0.52 14.90
CA VAL A 28 2.88 -0.52 14.69
C VAL A 28 3.23 -1.01 13.28
N SER A 29 2.59 -2.11 12.86
CA SER A 29 2.83 -2.70 11.54
C SER A 29 2.38 -1.77 10.42
N ASN A 30 1.20 -1.15 10.54
CA ASN A 30 0.72 -0.18 9.57
C ASN A 30 1.65 1.05 9.46
N TRP A 31 2.13 1.57 10.60
CA TRP A 31 3.11 2.65 10.59
C TRP A 31 4.40 2.25 9.88
N TRP A 32 4.92 1.04 10.18
CA TRP A 32 6.12 0.53 9.52
C TRP A 32 5.93 0.43 8.01
N ASN A 33 4.83 -0.19 7.56
CA ASN A 33 4.54 -0.33 6.14
C ASN A 33 4.32 1.02 5.43
N SER A 34 3.71 2.00 6.10
CA SER A 34 3.62 3.36 5.56
C SER A 34 5.01 3.99 5.35
N LYS A 35 5.96 3.76 6.25
CA LYS A 35 7.36 4.21 6.08
C LYS A 35 8.06 3.49 4.93
N VAL A 36 7.86 2.17 4.81
CA VAL A 36 8.41 1.38 3.70
C VAL A 36 7.87 1.87 2.36
N SER A 37 6.55 2.11 2.26
CA SER A 37 5.91 2.67 1.05
C SER A 37 6.45 4.05 0.70
N SER A 38 6.57 4.94 1.68
CA SER A 38 7.15 6.28 1.47
C SER A 38 8.60 6.22 1.01
N TYR A 39 9.39 5.29 1.57
CA TYR A 39 10.77 5.07 1.13
C TYR A 39 10.84 4.55 -0.32
N ALA A 40 9.97 3.60 -0.68
CA ALA A 40 9.89 3.09 -2.06
C ALA A 40 9.57 4.22 -3.05
N VAL A 41 8.59 5.07 -2.74
CA VAL A 41 8.26 6.25 -3.57
C VAL A 41 9.45 7.21 -3.69
N THR A 42 10.13 7.51 -2.59
CA THR A 42 11.32 8.40 -2.62
C THR A 42 12.44 7.81 -3.46
N LYS A 43 12.72 6.51 -3.31
CA LYS A 43 13.72 5.78 -4.10
C LYS A 43 13.38 5.83 -5.59
N TYR A 44 12.11 5.59 -5.95
CA TYR A 44 11.62 5.68 -7.32
C TYR A 44 11.85 7.07 -7.92
N GLN A 45 11.51 8.14 -7.19
CA GLN A 45 11.75 9.52 -7.63
C GLN A 45 13.25 9.82 -7.82
N GLN A 46 14.12 9.30 -6.96
CA GLN A 46 15.58 9.43 -7.11
C GLN A 46 16.11 8.69 -8.35
N GLN A 47 15.60 7.49 -8.62
CA GLN A 47 15.94 6.72 -9.81
C GLN A 47 15.46 7.44 -11.08
N LEU A 48 14.24 7.97 -11.05
CA LEU A 48 13.69 8.75 -12.15
C LEU A 48 14.55 9.97 -12.48
N ALA A 49 15.04 10.69 -11.47
CA ALA A 49 15.91 11.85 -11.65
C ALA A 49 17.28 11.51 -12.31
N SER A 50 17.66 10.22 -12.40
CA SER A 50 18.88 9.77 -13.03
C SER A 50 18.70 9.26 -14.47
N ILE A 51 17.45 9.23 -14.96
CA ILE A 51 17.11 8.79 -16.33
C ILE A 51 17.22 10.01 -17.26
N ASP A 52 17.84 9.80 -18.42
CA ASP A 52 17.88 10.82 -19.47
C ASP A 52 16.60 10.80 -20.33
N GLU A 53 16.44 11.83 -21.15
CA GLU A 53 15.25 12.00 -22.00
C GLU A 53 15.10 10.89 -23.05
N GLU A 54 16.19 10.30 -23.54
CA GLU A 54 16.16 9.19 -24.51
C GLU A 54 15.61 7.91 -23.85
N GLN A 55 16.15 7.55 -22.70
CA GLN A 55 15.66 6.40 -21.91
C GLN A 55 14.19 6.56 -21.48
N TYR A 56 13.81 7.78 -21.07
CA TYR A 56 12.42 8.09 -20.74
C TYR A 56 11.49 7.82 -21.94
N ASN A 57 11.82 8.37 -23.09
CA ASN A 57 11.01 8.25 -24.32
C ASN A 57 10.91 6.77 -24.76
N GLU A 58 12.02 6.01 -24.71
CA GLU A 58 12.03 4.58 -25.02
C GLU A 58 11.11 3.79 -24.09
N MET A 59 11.19 4.01 -22.79
CA MET A 59 10.35 3.31 -21.80
C MET A 59 8.87 3.64 -21.97
N TRP A 60 8.56 4.91 -22.18
CA TRP A 60 7.17 5.36 -22.38
C TRP A 60 6.57 4.79 -23.67
N GLN A 61 7.33 4.86 -24.78
CA GLN A 61 6.88 4.33 -26.08
C GLN A 61 6.70 2.82 -26.03
N ALA A 62 7.64 2.10 -25.42
CA ALA A 62 7.53 0.64 -25.27
C ALA A 62 6.29 0.22 -24.47
N ALA A 63 5.93 0.97 -23.45
CA ALA A 63 4.71 0.72 -22.67
C ALA A 63 3.44 1.07 -23.45
N ALA A 64 3.45 2.17 -24.23
CA ALA A 64 2.34 2.55 -25.11
C ALA A 64 2.11 1.50 -26.20
N ASP A 65 3.18 1.03 -26.85
CA ASP A 65 3.12 -0.04 -27.89
C ASP A 65 2.59 -1.36 -27.30
N TYR A 66 3.00 -1.68 -26.06
CA TYR A 66 2.45 -2.83 -25.36
C TYR A 66 0.93 -2.72 -25.19
N ASN A 67 0.42 -1.56 -24.74
CA ASN A 67 -1.00 -1.31 -24.58
C ASN A 67 -1.77 -1.44 -25.90
N GLN A 68 -1.23 -0.88 -26.99
CA GLN A 68 -1.85 -1.06 -28.31
C GLN A 68 -1.89 -2.53 -28.75
N SER A 69 -0.83 -3.28 -28.47
CA SER A 69 -0.80 -4.71 -28.78
C SER A 69 -1.79 -5.50 -27.93
N LEU A 70 -1.93 -5.13 -26.63
CA LEU A 70 -2.84 -5.77 -25.70
C LEU A 70 -4.32 -5.58 -26.11
N ALA A 71 -4.68 -4.37 -26.54
CA ALA A 71 -6.05 -4.07 -26.98
C ALA A 71 -6.50 -4.97 -28.15
N LYS A 72 -5.57 -5.43 -28.99
CA LYS A 72 -5.82 -6.31 -30.15
C LYS A 72 -5.79 -7.81 -29.83
N ARG A 73 -5.39 -8.21 -28.61
CA ARG A 73 -5.26 -9.63 -28.23
C ARG A 73 -6.60 -10.30 -28.02
N VAL A 74 -6.79 -11.45 -28.65
CA VAL A 74 -8.00 -12.27 -28.49
C VAL A 74 -8.05 -12.93 -27.09
N ASN A 75 -6.89 -13.39 -26.59
CA ASN A 75 -6.78 -13.98 -25.25
C ASN A 75 -5.74 -13.19 -24.44
N ARG A 76 -6.24 -12.28 -23.57
CA ARG A 76 -5.40 -11.42 -22.73
C ARG A 76 -5.23 -11.94 -21.31
N PHE A 77 -6.09 -12.86 -20.86
CA PHE A 77 -6.14 -13.33 -19.46
C PHE A 77 -4.96 -14.24 -19.08
N LYS A 78 -4.23 -14.76 -20.05
CA LYS A 78 -3.12 -15.64 -19.80
C LYS A 78 -1.93 -15.24 -20.68
N LEU A 79 -0.91 -14.69 -20.06
CA LEU A 79 0.33 -14.35 -20.73
C LEU A 79 1.18 -15.61 -20.96
N THR A 80 1.86 -15.69 -22.11
CA THR A 80 2.95 -16.66 -22.32
C THR A 80 4.17 -16.26 -21.51
N SER A 81 5.13 -17.17 -21.31
CA SER A 81 6.37 -16.87 -20.57
C SER A 81 7.15 -15.69 -21.20
N GLU A 82 7.18 -15.58 -22.53
CA GLU A 82 7.81 -14.47 -23.24
C GLU A 82 7.07 -13.14 -22.97
N GLN A 83 5.73 -13.16 -23.03
CA GLN A 83 4.91 -12.00 -22.75
C GLN A 83 5.06 -11.55 -21.29
N GLN A 84 5.18 -12.49 -20.35
CA GLN A 84 5.41 -12.21 -18.94
C GLN A 84 6.77 -11.55 -18.70
N MET A 85 7.83 -12.03 -19.36
CA MET A 85 9.15 -11.40 -19.30
C MET A 85 9.13 -10.00 -19.87
N LYS A 86 8.51 -9.81 -21.05
CA LYS A 86 8.35 -8.49 -21.66
C LYS A 86 7.57 -7.55 -20.73
N TYR A 87 6.42 -7.98 -20.19
CA TYR A 87 5.62 -7.21 -19.25
C TYR A 87 6.43 -6.75 -18.03
N GLY A 88 7.17 -7.66 -17.38
CA GLY A 88 7.97 -7.35 -16.20
C GLY A 88 9.18 -6.43 -16.45
N SER A 89 9.56 -6.22 -17.71
CA SER A 89 10.63 -5.28 -18.08
C SER A 89 10.15 -3.86 -18.36
N LEU A 90 8.84 -3.66 -18.62
CA LEU A 90 8.28 -2.37 -18.98
C LEU A 90 8.05 -1.51 -17.73
N LEU A 91 8.35 -0.21 -17.79
CA LEU A 91 8.22 0.73 -16.68
C LEU A 91 8.99 0.32 -15.40
N ASN A 92 9.99 -0.51 -15.50
CA ASN A 92 10.75 -1.07 -14.39
C ASN A 92 12.12 -0.39 -14.24
N ILE A 93 12.12 0.88 -13.79
CA ILE A 93 13.32 1.73 -13.69
C ILE A 93 14.38 1.11 -12.76
N GLY A 94 13.93 0.64 -11.60
CA GLY A 94 14.80 0.13 -10.55
C GLY A 94 15.16 -1.34 -10.63
N GLY A 95 14.56 -2.09 -11.56
CA GLY A 95 14.71 -3.55 -11.65
C GLY A 95 14.03 -4.31 -10.51
N ASP A 96 13.30 -3.60 -9.63
CA ASP A 96 12.58 -4.18 -8.47
C ASP A 96 11.07 -4.38 -8.73
N GLY A 97 10.62 -4.11 -9.96
CA GLY A 97 9.25 -4.29 -10.38
C GLY A 97 8.32 -3.11 -10.09
N MET A 98 8.81 -2.02 -9.51
CA MET A 98 8.01 -0.83 -9.27
C MET A 98 7.77 -0.06 -10.58
N MET A 99 6.49 0.16 -10.92
CA MET A 99 6.07 0.92 -12.11
C MET A 99 5.88 2.41 -11.82
N GLY A 100 5.52 2.76 -10.59
CA GLY A 100 5.16 4.09 -10.16
C GLY A 100 4.42 4.08 -8.83
N TYR A 101 3.59 5.08 -8.58
CA TYR A 101 2.76 5.13 -7.37
C TYR A 101 1.42 5.82 -7.63
N ILE A 102 0.44 5.54 -6.77
CA ILE A 102 -0.87 6.21 -6.82
C ILE A 102 -1.09 7.06 -5.57
N GLU A 103 -1.95 8.07 -5.74
CA GLU A 103 -2.54 8.83 -4.65
C GLU A 103 -4.07 8.83 -4.77
N VAL A 104 -4.77 8.68 -3.65
CA VAL A 104 -6.21 8.96 -3.50
C VAL A 104 -6.34 9.97 -2.37
N PRO A 105 -6.31 11.28 -2.68
CA PRO A 105 -6.20 12.34 -1.67
C PRO A 105 -7.35 12.35 -0.65
N SER A 106 -8.59 12.05 -1.08
CA SER A 106 -9.76 11.99 -0.22
C SER A 106 -9.61 10.97 0.92
N GLN A 107 -8.85 9.89 0.70
CA GLN A 107 -8.60 8.82 1.67
C GLN A 107 -7.17 8.84 2.22
N LYS A 108 -6.35 9.82 1.84
CA LYS A 108 -4.92 9.92 2.22
C LYS A 108 -4.13 8.65 1.88
N ILE A 109 -4.47 8.02 0.76
CA ILE A 109 -3.76 6.86 0.23
C ILE A 109 -2.61 7.37 -0.62
N MET A 110 -1.41 6.85 -0.38
CA MET A 110 -0.23 6.98 -1.24
C MET A 110 0.50 5.64 -1.20
N LEU A 111 0.51 4.90 -2.31
CA LEU A 111 1.00 3.52 -2.37
C LEU A 111 1.82 3.28 -3.64
N PRO A 112 2.95 2.55 -3.54
CA PRO A 112 3.70 2.10 -4.71
C PRO A 112 2.91 1.07 -5.50
N VAL A 113 3.07 1.11 -6.82
CA VAL A 113 2.47 0.19 -7.80
C VAL A 113 3.56 -0.71 -8.35
N TYR A 114 3.36 -2.02 -8.23
CA TYR A 114 4.28 -3.04 -8.74
C TYR A 114 3.64 -3.88 -9.83
N HIS A 115 4.49 -4.56 -10.61
CA HIS A 115 4.05 -5.57 -11.55
C HIS A 115 3.42 -6.77 -10.84
N GLY A 116 2.31 -7.28 -11.42
CA GLY A 116 1.65 -8.49 -10.95
C GLY A 116 0.88 -8.30 -9.63
N THR A 117 0.18 -9.36 -9.25
CA THR A 117 -0.67 -9.40 -8.06
C THR A 117 -0.34 -10.63 -7.21
N ASP A 118 0.94 -10.99 -7.15
CA ASP A 118 1.40 -12.08 -6.30
C ASP A 118 1.29 -11.70 -4.81
N GLU A 119 1.29 -12.73 -3.97
CA GLU A 119 1.11 -12.58 -2.52
C GLU A 119 2.15 -11.65 -1.89
N VAL A 120 3.41 -11.71 -2.36
CA VAL A 120 4.51 -10.90 -1.80
C VAL A 120 4.26 -9.42 -2.08
N THR A 121 3.88 -9.08 -3.30
CA THR A 121 3.53 -7.72 -3.71
C THR A 121 2.35 -7.19 -2.90
N LEU A 122 1.26 -7.96 -2.83
CA LEU A 122 0.02 -7.51 -2.22
C LEU A 122 0.08 -7.41 -0.68
N GLN A 123 1.07 -8.00 -0.02
CA GLN A 123 1.28 -7.84 1.42
C GLN A 123 1.68 -6.41 1.84
N THR A 124 2.34 -5.67 0.97
CA THR A 124 2.95 -4.36 1.32
C THR A 124 2.62 -3.22 0.37
N ALA A 125 2.11 -3.55 -0.82
CA ALA A 125 1.89 -2.61 -1.93
C ALA A 125 0.61 -2.92 -2.69
N ILE A 126 0.40 -2.22 -3.80
CA ILE A 126 -0.62 -2.56 -4.79
C ILE A 126 0.03 -3.13 -6.04
N GLY A 127 -0.67 -4.05 -6.68
CA GLY A 127 -0.22 -4.77 -7.86
C GLY A 127 -1.04 -4.44 -9.09
N HIS A 128 -0.38 -4.37 -10.23
CA HIS A 128 -1.03 -4.21 -11.53
C HIS A 128 -1.46 -5.57 -12.08
N LEU A 129 -2.71 -5.68 -12.54
CA LEU A 129 -3.19 -6.89 -13.21
C LEU A 129 -2.57 -7.02 -14.60
N ASP A 130 -1.73 -8.03 -14.80
CA ASP A 130 -0.87 -8.22 -15.97
C ASP A 130 -1.58 -8.39 -17.31
N TRP A 131 -2.87 -8.73 -17.30
CA TRP A 131 -3.74 -8.83 -18.47
C TRP A 131 -4.50 -7.53 -18.81
N THR A 132 -4.28 -6.45 -18.06
CA THR A 132 -4.87 -5.12 -18.27
C THR A 132 -3.84 -4.15 -18.85
N SER A 133 -4.28 -2.96 -19.27
CA SER A 133 -3.35 -1.95 -19.83
C SER A 133 -2.38 -1.46 -18.77
N LEU A 134 -1.11 -1.32 -19.15
CA LEU A 134 -0.10 -0.64 -18.34
C LEU A 134 -0.56 0.78 -17.98
N PRO A 135 -0.12 1.33 -16.84
CA PRO A 135 -0.63 2.57 -16.27
C PRO A 135 -0.13 3.85 -16.99
N THR A 136 -0.04 3.83 -18.32
CA THR A 136 0.35 5.01 -19.12
C THR A 136 -0.83 5.85 -19.58
N GLY A 137 -2.06 5.38 -19.34
CA GLY A 137 -3.25 6.01 -19.92
C GLY A 137 -3.28 5.92 -21.45
N GLY A 138 -4.18 6.68 -22.04
CA GLY A 138 -4.38 6.77 -23.48
C GLY A 138 -5.70 6.20 -23.97
N VAL A 139 -6.03 6.52 -25.21
CA VAL A 139 -7.29 6.08 -25.84
C VAL A 139 -7.36 4.57 -25.93
N SER A 140 -8.51 4.00 -25.55
CA SER A 140 -8.75 2.54 -25.53
C SER A 140 -7.77 1.80 -24.59
N THR A 141 -7.54 2.37 -23.40
CA THR A 141 -6.80 1.72 -22.32
C THR A 141 -7.67 1.55 -21.08
N HIS A 142 -7.41 0.49 -20.32
CA HIS A 142 -8.00 0.27 -19.01
C HIS A 142 -6.96 -0.36 -18.09
N CYS A 143 -6.38 0.44 -17.22
CA CYS A 143 -5.45 -0.02 -16.19
C CYS A 143 -6.21 -0.50 -14.96
N VAL A 144 -5.82 -1.66 -14.41
CA VAL A 144 -6.44 -2.19 -13.20
C VAL A 144 -5.36 -2.44 -12.13
N LEU A 145 -5.58 -1.86 -10.97
CA LEU A 145 -4.70 -1.97 -9.81
C LEU A 145 -5.42 -2.66 -8.66
N SER A 146 -4.82 -3.70 -8.12
CA SER A 146 -5.36 -4.48 -7.01
C SER A 146 -4.59 -4.27 -5.72
N GLY A 147 -5.31 -4.21 -4.61
CA GLY A 147 -4.73 -4.11 -3.29
C GLY A 147 -5.59 -4.77 -2.23
N HIS A 148 -4.96 -5.29 -1.19
CA HIS A 148 -5.66 -5.91 -0.07
C HIS A 148 -6.48 -4.91 0.74
N ARG A 149 -7.53 -5.43 1.38
CA ARG A 149 -8.34 -4.75 2.37
C ARG A 149 -8.37 -5.55 3.65
N GLY A 150 -8.20 -4.85 4.80
CA GLY A 150 -8.34 -5.46 6.10
C GLY A 150 -7.14 -6.29 6.55
N LEU A 151 -5.96 -6.10 5.96
CA LEU A 151 -4.74 -6.70 6.49
C LEU A 151 -4.39 -6.08 7.84
N PRO A 152 -4.09 -6.88 8.87
CA PRO A 152 -3.61 -6.36 10.15
C PRO A 152 -2.26 -5.63 10.03
N SER A 153 -1.49 -5.95 8.99
CA SER A 153 -0.13 -5.45 8.76
C SER A 153 -0.08 -4.13 8.01
N ALA A 154 -1.05 -3.85 7.12
CA ALA A 154 -1.03 -2.68 6.24
C ALA A 154 -2.44 -2.21 5.88
N ARG A 155 -2.67 -0.89 5.84
CA ARG A 155 -3.99 -0.34 5.47
C ARG A 155 -4.31 -0.54 4.00
N LEU A 156 -3.35 -0.36 3.10
CA LEU A 156 -3.50 -0.45 1.65
C LEU A 156 -4.83 0.14 1.17
N PHE A 157 -5.73 -0.67 0.57
CA PHE A 157 -7.06 -0.27 0.12
C PHE A 157 -8.17 -0.45 1.18
N THR A 158 -7.83 -0.49 2.48
CA THR A 158 -8.83 -0.66 3.56
C THR A 158 -9.92 0.39 3.53
N ASP A 159 -9.58 1.63 3.19
CA ASP A 159 -10.52 2.76 3.16
C ASP A 159 -11.08 3.07 1.76
N LEU A 160 -10.83 2.20 0.77
CA LEU A 160 -11.31 2.40 -0.61
C LEU A 160 -12.84 2.46 -0.70
N ASP A 161 -13.56 1.82 0.22
CA ASP A 161 -15.02 1.87 0.33
C ASP A 161 -15.59 3.23 0.74
N LYS A 162 -14.74 4.17 1.14
CA LYS A 162 -15.13 5.54 1.50
C LYS A 162 -14.98 6.53 0.35
N VAL A 163 -14.40 6.07 -0.76
CA VAL A 163 -14.28 6.88 -1.98
C VAL A 163 -15.67 7.13 -2.55
N GLN A 164 -15.90 8.32 -3.07
CA GLN A 164 -17.17 8.76 -3.64
C GLN A 164 -17.01 9.11 -5.12
N LEU A 165 -18.12 9.13 -5.84
CA LEU A 165 -18.15 9.64 -7.21
C LEU A 165 -17.68 11.11 -7.23
N GLY A 166 -16.81 11.46 -8.18
CA GLY A 166 -16.18 12.76 -8.29
C GLY A 166 -14.87 12.90 -7.49
N ASP A 167 -14.51 11.92 -6.63
CA ASP A 167 -13.17 11.87 -6.03
C ASP A 167 -12.11 11.66 -7.12
N VAL A 168 -10.87 12.03 -6.84
CA VAL A 168 -9.78 11.88 -7.78
C VAL A 168 -8.78 10.80 -7.36
N ILE A 169 -8.28 10.09 -8.37
CA ILE A 169 -7.17 9.16 -8.28
C ILE A 169 -6.05 9.73 -9.14
N VAL A 170 -4.86 9.84 -8.59
CA VAL A 170 -3.68 10.36 -9.30
C VAL A 170 -2.65 9.26 -9.43
N LEU A 171 -2.25 8.95 -10.67
CA LEU A 171 -1.14 8.05 -10.98
C LEU A 171 0.11 8.88 -11.29
N HIS A 172 1.24 8.44 -10.74
CA HIS A 172 2.56 8.97 -11.04
C HIS A 172 3.39 7.86 -11.68
N ILE A 173 3.58 7.97 -12.99
CA ILE A 173 4.31 6.96 -13.79
C ILE A 173 5.40 7.67 -14.57
N LEU A 174 6.65 7.28 -14.35
CA LEU A 174 7.81 8.05 -14.80
C LEU A 174 7.64 9.53 -14.35
N ASP A 175 7.78 10.49 -15.25
CA ASP A 175 7.58 11.93 -14.95
C ASP A 175 6.13 12.41 -15.25
N GLU A 176 5.26 11.49 -15.67
CA GLU A 176 3.88 11.81 -16.00
C GLU A 176 2.96 11.72 -14.79
N VAL A 177 2.05 12.67 -14.68
CA VAL A 177 0.96 12.70 -13.72
C VAL A 177 -0.35 12.49 -14.46
N LEU A 178 -1.06 11.42 -14.12
CA LEU A 178 -2.29 11.02 -14.76
C LEU A 178 -3.43 11.12 -13.75
N THR A 179 -4.36 12.05 -13.96
CA THR A 179 -5.51 12.24 -13.05
C THR A 179 -6.75 11.57 -13.62
N TYR A 180 -7.44 10.82 -12.76
CA TYR A 180 -8.70 10.14 -13.05
C TYR A 180 -9.77 10.59 -12.06
N GLU A 181 -10.95 10.95 -12.54
CA GLU A 181 -12.12 11.26 -11.71
C GLU A 181 -13.00 10.02 -11.58
N VAL A 182 -13.37 9.67 -10.35
CA VAL A 182 -14.19 8.49 -10.06
C VAL A 182 -15.59 8.66 -10.64
N ASP A 183 -15.94 7.79 -11.60
CA ASP A 183 -17.21 7.80 -12.32
C ASP A 183 -18.10 6.59 -12.03
N GLN A 184 -17.54 5.51 -11.46
CA GLN A 184 -18.29 4.29 -11.17
C GLN A 184 -17.75 3.58 -9.93
N ILE A 185 -18.66 3.09 -9.07
CA ILE A 185 -18.35 2.25 -7.92
C ILE A 185 -19.27 1.04 -7.95
N LEU A 186 -18.70 -0.16 -8.05
CA LEU A 186 -19.45 -1.42 -8.16
C LEU A 186 -18.97 -2.45 -7.14
N ILE A 187 -19.89 -3.35 -6.78
CA ILE A 187 -19.58 -4.58 -6.05
C ILE A 187 -19.96 -5.75 -6.96
N VAL A 188 -18.98 -6.57 -7.29
CA VAL A 188 -19.10 -7.68 -8.23
C VAL A 188 -18.61 -9.00 -7.63
N PHE A 189 -18.94 -10.13 -8.23
CA PHE A 189 -18.30 -11.40 -7.87
C PHE A 189 -16.88 -11.49 -8.40
N PRO A 190 -15.99 -12.30 -7.76
CA PRO A 190 -14.59 -12.42 -8.18
C PRO A 190 -14.37 -12.86 -9.62
N GLU A 191 -15.34 -13.60 -10.19
CA GLU A 191 -15.32 -14.14 -11.55
C GLU A 191 -15.77 -13.11 -12.61
N GLU A 192 -16.41 -12.01 -12.19
CA GLU A 192 -16.93 -10.98 -13.09
C GLU A 192 -15.83 -10.01 -13.49
N ALA A 193 -15.21 -10.27 -14.64
CA ALA A 193 -14.13 -9.44 -15.19
C ALA A 193 -14.60 -8.47 -16.29
N GLU A 194 -15.89 -8.46 -16.62
CA GLU A 194 -16.44 -7.67 -17.75
C GLU A 194 -16.21 -6.18 -17.55
N GLU A 195 -16.38 -5.68 -16.31
CA GLU A 195 -16.18 -4.27 -15.96
C GLU A 195 -14.71 -3.83 -16.02
N LEU A 196 -13.77 -4.77 -16.11
CA LEU A 196 -12.33 -4.52 -16.19
C LEU A 196 -11.81 -4.56 -17.65
N MET A 197 -12.69 -4.75 -18.62
CA MET A 197 -12.32 -4.84 -20.03
C MET A 197 -12.01 -3.46 -20.60
N ILE A 198 -11.09 -3.42 -21.57
CA ILE A 198 -10.80 -2.20 -22.35
C ILE A 198 -12.07 -1.80 -23.10
N GLN A 199 -12.45 -0.54 -22.96
CA GLN A 199 -13.58 0.07 -23.67
C GLN A 199 -13.03 0.99 -24.77
N ASP A 200 -13.52 0.81 -25.97
CA ASP A 200 -13.05 1.60 -27.12
C ASP A 200 -13.28 3.12 -26.91
N GLY A 201 -12.27 3.89 -27.24
CA GLY A 201 -12.30 5.35 -27.11
C GLY A 201 -12.14 5.88 -25.68
N LYS A 202 -12.07 5.02 -24.64
CA LYS A 202 -11.96 5.45 -23.25
C LYS A 202 -10.55 5.26 -22.70
N ASP A 203 -10.19 6.11 -21.72
CA ASP A 203 -8.99 6.00 -20.88
C ASP A 203 -9.48 5.81 -19.45
N LEU A 204 -9.34 4.57 -18.93
CA LEU A 204 -9.91 4.15 -17.64
C LEU A 204 -8.85 3.61 -16.70
N LEU A 205 -9.08 3.85 -15.40
CA LEU A 205 -8.36 3.27 -14.29
C LEU A 205 -9.36 2.65 -13.31
N THR A 206 -9.15 1.40 -12.89
CA THR A 206 -9.97 0.77 -11.84
C THR A 206 -9.09 0.29 -10.68
N LEU A 207 -9.46 0.69 -9.47
CA LEU A 207 -8.91 0.15 -8.24
C LEU A 207 -9.80 -0.99 -7.76
N VAL A 208 -9.18 -2.14 -7.42
CA VAL A 208 -9.88 -3.37 -7.03
C VAL A 208 -9.46 -3.78 -5.62
N THR A 209 -10.44 -4.09 -4.77
CA THR A 209 -10.18 -4.67 -3.45
C THR A 209 -11.28 -5.66 -3.05
N CYS A 210 -11.03 -6.42 -1.99
CA CYS A 210 -12.01 -7.36 -1.45
C CYS A 210 -13.09 -6.66 -0.61
N THR A 211 -14.32 -7.18 -0.66
CA THR A 211 -15.47 -6.70 0.13
C THR A 211 -16.45 -7.83 0.40
N PRO A 212 -17.28 -7.81 1.48
CA PRO A 212 -17.19 -6.95 2.66
C PRO A 212 -15.92 -7.18 3.47
N TYR A 213 -15.58 -6.22 4.33
CA TYR A 213 -14.41 -6.30 5.21
C TYR A 213 -14.39 -7.61 6.02
N GLY A 214 -13.29 -8.35 5.95
CA GLY A 214 -13.08 -9.61 6.65
C GLY A 214 -13.83 -10.83 6.09
N VAL A 215 -14.84 -10.64 5.22
CA VAL A 215 -15.59 -11.73 4.57
C VAL A 215 -15.04 -12.02 3.17
N ASN A 216 -14.73 -10.98 2.39
CA ASN A 216 -13.99 -11.02 1.12
C ASN A 216 -14.66 -11.83 -0.02
N THR A 217 -15.99 -11.99 0.02
CA THR A 217 -16.76 -12.77 -0.96
C THR A 217 -16.91 -12.08 -2.31
N HIS A 218 -16.79 -10.75 -2.33
CA HIS A 218 -16.97 -9.92 -3.53
C HIS A 218 -15.72 -9.06 -3.77
N ARG A 219 -15.74 -8.33 -4.87
CA ARG A 219 -14.77 -7.30 -5.21
C ARG A 219 -15.44 -5.94 -5.26
N LEU A 220 -14.82 -4.95 -4.61
CA LEU A 220 -15.17 -3.54 -4.77
C LEU A 220 -14.32 -3.00 -5.92
N LEU A 221 -14.97 -2.45 -6.92
CA LEU A 221 -14.37 -1.78 -8.07
C LEU A 221 -14.63 -0.27 -7.94
N VAL A 222 -13.58 0.52 -7.94
CA VAL A 222 -13.64 1.99 -7.98
C VAL A 222 -13.00 2.42 -9.28
N ARG A 223 -13.82 2.79 -10.29
CA ARG A 223 -13.37 3.19 -11.62
C ARG A 223 -13.33 4.70 -11.73
N GLY A 224 -12.30 5.20 -12.37
CA GLY A 224 -12.20 6.59 -12.83
C GLY A 224 -11.92 6.67 -14.32
N HIS A 225 -12.40 7.75 -14.94
CA HIS A 225 -12.06 8.15 -16.29
C HIS A 225 -11.01 9.26 -16.29
N ARG A 226 -10.19 9.31 -17.34
CA ARG A 226 -9.15 10.31 -17.49
C ARG A 226 -9.73 11.74 -17.50
N THR A 227 -9.16 12.63 -16.72
CA THR A 227 -9.52 14.05 -16.67
C THR A 227 -8.27 14.94 -16.78
N GLU A 228 -8.46 16.26 -16.87
CA GLU A 228 -7.35 17.19 -16.87
C GLU A 228 -6.53 17.08 -15.56
N ASN A 229 -5.21 17.19 -15.69
CA ASN A 229 -4.36 17.13 -14.52
C ASN A 229 -4.64 18.30 -13.59
N LEU A 230 -4.83 18.02 -12.31
CA LEU A 230 -5.00 19.06 -11.29
C LEU A 230 -3.79 19.99 -11.32
N LYS A 231 -4.03 21.27 -11.58
CA LYS A 231 -2.97 22.27 -11.57
C LYS A 231 -2.33 22.32 -10.19
N GLN A 232 -1.12 21.77 -10.09
CA GLN A 232 -0.07 22.06 -9.10
C GLN A 232 -0.47 22.37 -7.64
N THR A 233 -1.19 21.51 -6.94
CA THR A 233 -1.30 21.67 -5.48
C THR A 233 -0.58 20.55 -4.71
N ILE A 234 -0.02 19.56 -5.39
CA ILE A 234 0.43 18.30 -4.77
C ILE A 234 1.93 18.28 -4.42
N LYS A 235 2.77 19.13 -5.02
CA LYS A 235 4.24 19.13 -4.75
C LYS A 235 4.67 19.53 -3.33
N ILE A 236 3.78 20.05 -2.48
CA ILE A 236 4.18 20.66 -1.19
C ILE A 236 3.83 19.79 0.04
N ARG A 237 3.01 18.73 -0.09
CA ARG A 237 2.50 18.01 1.09
C ARG A 237 3.34 16.83 1.60
N VAL A 238 4.25 16.28 0.80
CA VAL A 238 5.00 15.06 1.17
C VAL A 238 5.98 15.28 2.33
N THR A 239 6.48 16.51 2.51
CA THR A 239 7.47 16.82 3.55
C THR A 239 6.88 17.22 4.91
N ALA A 240 5.64 17.73 4.96
CA ALA A 240 5.06 18.26 6.19
C ALA A 240 4.41 17.16 7.07
N ASP A 241 3.77 16.16 6.48
CA ASP A 241 3.06 15.11 7.25
C ASP A 241 4.01 14.05 7.83
N ALA A 242 5.18 13.83 7.22
CA ALA A 242 6.18 12.89 7.74
C ALA A 242 6.77 13.33 9.10
N VAL A 243 6.83 14.64 9.38
CA VAL A 243 7.41 15.20 10.61
C VAL A 243 6.42 15.17 11.78
N ILE A 244 5.11 15.28 11.52
CA ILE A 244 4.09 15.37 12.60
C ILE A 244 3.80 13.99 13.22
N ILE A 245 3.94 12.90 12.47
CA ILE A 245 3.62 11.55 12.93
C ILE A 245 4.68 11.02 13.91
N GLU A 246 5.93 11.46 13.82
CA GLU A 246 7.03 10.93 14.65
C GLU A 246 6.85 11.13 16.16
N LYS A 247 6.28 12.26 16.60
CA LYS A 247 6.16 12.56 18.03
C LYS A 247 5.10 11.73 18.75
N LEU A 248 4.01 11.39 18.10
CA LEU A 248 2.91 10.64 18.73
C LEU A 248 3.17 9.13 18.77
N ILE A 249 4.03 8.61 17.89
CA ILE A 249 4.33 7.17 17.75
C ILE A 249 5.52 6.75 18.62
N ILE A 250 6.45 7.66 18.89
CA ILE A 250 7.59 7.37 19.78
C ILE A 250 7.13 7.16 21.23
N ALA A 251 6.06 7.82 21.66
CA ALA A 251 5.56 7.73 23.03
C ALA A 251 5.23 6.29 23.50
N PRO A 252 4.47 5.45 22.75
CA PRO A 252 4.21 4.07 23.17
C PRO A 252 5.47 3.19 23.15
N PHE A 253 6.42 3.41 22.23
CA PHE A 253 7.69 2.66 22.20
C PHE A 253 8.58 2.93 23.40
N LEU A 254 8.51 4.12 23.99
CA LEU A 254 9.21 4.46 25.22
C LEU A 254 8.41 4.08 26.46
N LEU A 255 7.10 4.25 26.45
CA LEU A 255 6.22 3.97 27.59
C LEU A 255 6.11 2.48 27.91
N VAL A 256 6.05 1.59 26.89
CA VAL A 256 5.92 0.15 27.11
C VAL A 256 7.14 -0.45 27.81
N PRO A 257 8.38 -0.25 27.35
CA PRO A 257 9.55 -0.76 28.07
C PRO A 257 9.75 -0.06 29.44
N MET A 258 9.42 1.23 29.60
CA MET A 258 9.45 1.90 30.90
C MET A 258 8.41 1.30 31.86
N LEU A 259 7.21 1.04 31.42
CA LEU A 259 6.17 0.39 32.22
C LEU A 259 6.60 -1.04 32.60
N LEU A 260 7.21 -1.77 31.70
CA LEU A 260 7.77 -3.10 31.95
C LEU A 260 8.90 -3.05 32.99
N MET A 261 9.85 -2.12 32.86
CA MET A 261 10.89 -1.94 33.86
C MET A 261 10.32 -1.55 35.21
N PHE A 262 9.31 -0.71 35.27
CA PHE A 262 8.63 -0.30 36.49
C PHE A 262 7.90 -1.48 37.15
N LEU A 263 7.19 -2.31 36.37
CA LEU A 263 6.53 -3.51 36.87
C LEU A 263 7.52 -4.54 37.38
N VAL A 264 8.64 -4.76 36.68
CA VAL A 264 9.73 -5.63 37.13
C VAL A 264 10.36 -5.08 38.42
N PHE A 265 10.58 -3.78 38.52
CA PHE A 265 11.14 -3.14 39.72
C PHE A 265 10.22 -3.29 40.95
N ILE A 266 8.89 -3.23 40.76
CA ILE A 266 7.90 -3.50 41.84
C ILE A 266 7.88 -4.98 42.19
N ALA A 267 8.05 -5.88 41.23
CA ALA A 267 8.02 -7.33 41.43
C ALA A 267 9.28 -7.88 42.13
N ILE A 268 10.41 -7.16 42.08
CA ILE A 268 11.66 -7.57 42.76
C ILE A 268 11.51 -7.36 44.27
N PRO A 269 11.57 -8.43 45.10
CA PRO A 269 11.45 -8.27 46.53
C PRO A 269 12.69 -7.55 47.10
N ARG A 270 12.47 -6.36 47.67
CA ARG A 270 13.54 -5.64 48.39
C ARG A 270 13.97 -6.49 49.59
N LYS A 271 15.22 -6.97 49.60
CA LYS A 271 15.83 -7.61 50.79
C LYS A 271 15.84 -6.61 51.93
N LYS A 272 15.01 -6.83 52.98
CA LYS A 272 15.10 -6.08 54.23
C LYS A 272 16.50 -6.28 54.82
N LYS A 273 17.32 -5.21 54.91
CA LYS A 273 18.54 -5.22 55.66
C LYS A 273 18.21 -5.63 57.11
N ARG A 274 18.66 -6.79 57.58
CA ARG A 274 18.64 -7.12 59.01
C ARG A 274 19.60 -6.12 59.70
N ARG A 275 19.03 -5.25 60.51
CA ARG A 275 19.83 -4.55 61.53
C ARG A 275 20.31 -5.60 62.53
N PHE A 276 21.61 -5.78 62.59
CA PHE A 276 22.22 -6.44 63.73
C PHE A 276 22.27 -5.37 64.81
N ASP A 277 21.38 -5.45 65.80
CA ASP A 277 21.57 -4.77 67.08
C ASP A 277 22.46 -5.67 67.95
N LYS A 278 23.61 -5.10 68.32
CA LYS A 278 24.50 -5.63 69.35
C LYS A 278 23.98 -5.22 70.71
#